data_a01e309d5567b2d1359b24200aad8412
#
_entry.id   a01e309d5567b2d1359b24200aad8412
#
_cell.length_a   1.000
_cell.length_b   1.000
_cell.length_c   1.000
_cell.angle_alpha   90.00
_cell.angle_beta   90.00
_cell.angle_gamma   90.00
#
_symmetry.space_group_name_H-M   'P 1'
#
loop_
_entity.id
_entity.type
_entity.pdbx_description
1 polymer ?
#
loop_
_entity_poly.entity_id
_entity_poly.type
_entity_poly.pdbx_seq_one_letter_code
_entity_poly.pdbx_strand_id
1 'polypeptide(L)'
;MDNIIRYEVGSNAIQHLLAVSSTIELSYQNLKSETKNDMVKSWIDNKLSFINAFKQQSLSILNTVTVQKPSKPSVLMKLNMLWFNIKRKFYKSDSQIIINECLKLNSYFLNEVNKEIKSGILSKPAYTLLNTLKNELLITKQEFYISKLKLS
;
A
#
# COMPACT_ATOMS: atom_id res chain seq x y z
N MET A 1 -2.25 -25.99 19.20
CA MET A 1 -0.92 -25.73 18.65
C MET A 1 -0.94 -25.33 17.19
N ASP A 2 -1.70 -26.02 16.34
CA ASP A 2 -1.77 -25.69 14.91
C ASP A 2 -2.24 -24.26 14.65
N ASN A 3 -3.13 -23.73 15.48
CA ASN A 3 -3.64 -22.37 15.32
C ASN A 3 -2.56 -21.31 15.56
N ILE A 4 -1.64 -21.54 16.51
CA ILE A 4 -0.56 -20.61 16.83
C ILE A 4 0.42 -20.53 15.65
N ILE A 5 0.78 -21.67 15.06
CA ILE A 5 1.69 -21.73 13.91
C ILE A 5 1.08 -21.02 12.72
N ARG A 6 -0.21 -21.24 12.44
CA ARG A 6 -0.91 -20.58 11.33
C ARG A 6 -0.98 -19.07 11.52
N TYR A 7 -1.22 -18.60 12.75
CA TYR A 7 -1.25 -17.18 13.05
C TYR A 7 0.11 -16.54 12.86
N GLU A 8 1.17 -17.20 13.29
CA GLU A 8 2.53 -16.69 13.16
C GLU A 8 2.91 -16.48 11.69
N VAL A 9 2.64 -17.44 10.82
CA VAL A 9 2.94 -17.32 9.39
C VAL A 9 2.11 -16.21 8.76
N GLY A 10 0.82 -16.14 9.05
CA GLY A 10 -0.05 -15.08 8.56
C GLY A 10 0.33 -13.72 9.10
N SER A 11 0.74 -13.64 10.37
CA SER A 11 1.10 -12.36 10.99
C SER A 11 2.40 -11.79 10.43
N ASN A 12 3.36 -12.60 10.03
CA ASN A 12 4.57 -12.10 9.37
C ASN A 12 4.24 -11.38 8.06
N ALA A 13 3.37 -11.97 7.25
CA ALA A 13 2.90 -11.34 6.01
C ALA A 13 2.18 -10.02 6.29
N ILE A 14 1.28 -10.02 7.27
CA ILE A 14 0.52 -8.82 7.66
C ILE A 14 1.45 -7.74 8.18
N GLN A 15 2.43 -8.08 9.04
CA GLN A 15 3.40 -7.11 9.54
C GLN A 15 4.23 -6.48 8.44
N HIS A 16 4.67 -7.28 7.47
CA HIS A 16 5.41 -6.78 6.33
C HIS A 16 4.55 -5.77 5.55
N LEU A 17 3.31 -6.13 5.26
CA LEU A 17 2.42 -5.26 4.49
C LEU A 17 1.97 -4.04 5.28
N LEU A 18 1.92 -4.11 6.62
CA LEU A 18 1.70 -2.94 7.47
C LEU A 18 2.85 -1.93 7.30
N ALA A 19 4.08 -2.42 7.32
CA ALA A 19 5.25 -1.56 7.11
C ALA A 19 5.21 -0.92 5.71
N VAL A 20 4.88 -1.71 4.69
CA VAL A 20 4.72 -1.19 3.33
C VAL A 20 3.61 -0.14 3.27
N SER A 21 2.45 -0.44 3.85
CA SER A 21 1.30 0.46 3.82
C SER A 21 1.58 1.80 4.51
N SER A 22 2.33 1.77 5.61
CA SER A 22 2.69 3.00 6.34
C SER A 22 3.56 3.91 5.49
N THR A 23 4.50 3.35 4.74
CA THR A 23 5.36 4.13 3.84
C THR A 23 4.60 4.63 2.62
N ILE A 24 3.70 3.81 2.07
CA ILE A 24 2.84 4.22 0.97
C ILE A 24 1.89 5.34 1.40
N GLU A 25 1.33 5.24 2.61
CA GLU A 25 0.50 6.30 3.19
C GLU A 25 1.26 7.62 3.26
N LEU A 26 2.47 7.60 3.78
CA LEU A 26 3.31 8.79 3.85
C LEU A 26 3.59 9.37 2.47
N SER A 27 3.88 8.52 1.50
CA SER A 27 4.13 8.94 0.12
C SER A 27 2.90 9.58 -0.51
N TYR A 28 1.71 9.02 -0.30
CA TYR A 28 0.46 9.62 -0.77
C TYR A 28 0.20 10.97 -0.10
N GLN A 29 0.44 11.10 1.20
CA GLN A 29 0.27 12.37 1.91
C GLN A 29 1.18 13.45 1.33
N ASN A 30 2.42 13.09 1.03
CA ASN A 30 3.37 14.01 0.41
C ASN A 30 2.95 14.40 -1.00
N LEU A 31 2.47 13.43 -1.80
CA LEU A 31 1.95 13.72 -3.14
C LEU A 31 0.74 14.65 -3.07
N LYS A 32 -0.14 14.42 -2.11
CA LYS A 32 -1.29 15.30 -1.89
C LYS A 32 -0.88 16.73 -1.59
N SER A 33 0.16 16.91 -0.79
CA SER A 33 0.64 18.25 -0.42
C SER A 33 1.26 19.00 -1.61
N GLU A 34 1.74 18.26 -2.60
CA GLU A 34 2.41 18.86 -3.77
C GLU A 34 1.45 19.17 -4.93
N THR A 35 0.25 18.58 -4.92
CA THR A 35 -0.70 18.84 -6.00
C THR A 35 -1.63 20.00 -5.64
N LYS A 36 -2.00 20.79 -6.67
CA LYS A 36 -3.01 21.84 -6.54
C LYS A 36 -4.35 21.40 -7.11
N ASN A 37 -4.42 20.24 -7.73
CA ASN A 37 -5.63 19.74 -8.35
C ASN A 37 -6.53 19.07 -7.30
N ASP A 38 -7.72 19.62 -7.08
CA ASP A 38 -8.66 19.15 -6.07
C ASP A 38 -9.18 17.74 -6.34
N MET A 39 -9.32 17.36 -7.61
CA MET A 39 -9.73 16.00 -7.97
C MET A 39 -8.66 14.98 -7.60
N VAL A 40 -7.40 15.32 -7.82
CA VAL A 40 -6.26 14.47 -7.45
C VAL A 40 -6.18 14.35 -5.93
N LYS A 41 -6.33 15.46 -5.22
CA LYS A 41 -6.34 15.45 -3.74
C LYS A 41 -7.45 14.55 -3.20
N SER A 42 -8.65 14.68 -3.73
CA SER A 42 -9.81 13.90 -3.32
C SER A 42 -9.60 12.41 -3.60
N TRP A 43 -9.02 12.09 -4.75
CA TRP A 43 -8.68 10.72 -5.10
C TRP A 43 -7.67 10.13 -4.12
N ILE A 44 -6.61 10.91 -3.80
CA ILE A 44 -5.59 10.47 -2.83
C ILE A 44 -6.22 10.26 -1.45
N ASP A 45 -7.10 11.16 -1.01
CA ASP A 45 -7.81 11.02 0.27
C ASP A 45 -8.59 9.71 0.33
N ASN A 46 -9.23 9.32 -0.76
CA ASN A 46 -9.94 8.07 -0.87
C ASN A 46 -8.99 6.88 -0.66
N LYS A 47 -7.81 6.93 -1.28
CA LYS A 47 -6.81 5.85 -1.12
C LYS A 47 -6.22 5.83 0.28
N LEU A 48 -6.02 6.98 0.89
CA LEU A 48 -5.57 7.08 2.28
C LEU A 48 -6.58 6.45 3.25
N SER A 49 -7.87 6.69 3.04
CA SER A 49 -8.93 6.05 3.83
C SER A 49 -8.89 4.54 3.73
N PHE A 50 -8.71 4.04 2.51
CA PHE A 50 -8.59 2.61 2.25
C PHE A 50 -7.36 2.00 2.95
N ILE A 51 -6.22 2.67 2.86
CA ILE A 51 -4.98 2.21 3.52
C ILE A 51 -5.17 2.19 5.04
N ASN A 52 -5.81 3.22 5.59
CA ASN A 52 -6.09 3.29 7.01
C ASN A 52 -7.01 2.15 7.47
N ALA A 53 -8.03 1.82 6.70
CA ALA A 53 -8.91 0.68 6.98
C ALA A 53 -8.12 -0.63 6.99
N PHE A 54 -7.23 -0.83 6.02
CA PHE A 54 -6.35 -2.00 5.99
C PHE A 54 -5.49 -2.07 7.25
N LYS A 55 -4.90 -0.95 7.67
CA LYS A 55 -4.06 -0.89 8.87
C LYS A 55 -4.86 -1.28 10.12
N GLN A 56 -6.08 -0.76 10.26
CA GLN A 56 -6.93 -1.08 11.41
C GLN A 56 -7.31 -2.55 11.44
N GLN A 57 -7.69 -3.12 10.32
CA GLN A 57 -8.02 -4.53 10.21
C GLN A 57 -6.81 -5.42 10.50
N SER A 58 -5.64 -5.01 10.01
CA SER A 58 -4.39 -5.72 10.26
C SER A 58 -4.04 -5.74 11.75
N LEU A 59 -4.15 -4.61 12.41
CA LEU A 59 -3.88 -4.50 13.86
C LEU A 59 -4.86 -5.36 14.66
N SER A 60 -6.11 -5.42 14.25
CA SER A 60 -7.12 -6.27 14.89
C SER A 60 -6.72 -7.76 14.82
N ILE A 61 -6.21 -8.20 13.68
CA ILE A 61 -5.74 -9.58 13.52
C ILE A 61 -4.47 -9.83 14.34
N LEU A 62 -3.52 -8.89 14.32
CA LEU A 62 -2.26 -9.02 15.04
C LEU A 62 -2.43 -9.00 16.56
N ASN A 63 -3.45 -8.30 17.07
CA ASN A 63 -3.72 -8.26 18.50
C ASN A 63 -4.11 -9.62 19.10
N THR A 64 -4.48 -10.57 18.27
CA THR A 64 -4.79 -11.93 18.72
C THR A 64 -3.56 -12.81 18.86
N VAL A 65 -2.37 -12.32 18.48
CA VAL A 65 -1.13 -13.10 18.43
C VAL A 65 0.02 -12.26 18.97
N THR A 66 0.91 -12.85 19.76
CA THR A 66 2.16 -12.20 20.17
C THR A 66 3.13 -12.25 19.00
N VAL A 67 3.46 -11.11 18.44
CA VAL A 67 4.25 -11.05 17.22
C VAL A 67 5.47 -10.15 17.42
N GLN A 68 6.61 -10.58 16.88
CA GLN A 68 7.82 -9.78 16.87
C GLN A 68 7.74 -8.69 15.80
N LYS A 69 8.28 -7.50 16.12
CA LYS A 69 8.33 -6.42 15.15
C LYS A 69 9.18 -6.83 13.94
N PRO A 70 8.68 -6.62 12.72
CA PRO A 70 9.47 -6.95 11.53
C PRO A 70 10.63 -5.98 11.39
N SER A 71 11.81 -6.51 11.14
CA SER A 71 12.94 -5.70 10.73
C SER A 71 13.20 -5.98 9.25
N LYS A 72 12.66 -5.13 8.37
CA LYS A 72 12.95 -5.21 6.93
C LYS A 72 13.37 -3.83 6.44
N PRO A 73 14.60 -3.39 6.76
CA PRO A 73 15.08 -2.07 6.34
C PRO A 73 15.13 -1.90 4.82
N SER A 74 15.23 -3.02 4.07
CA SER A 74 15.28 -2.97 2.61
C SER A 74 14.00 -2.40 1.97
N VAL A 75 12.84 -2.61 2.59
CA VAL A 75 11.57 -2.06 2.09
C VAL A 75 11.54 -0.55 2.27
N LEU A 76 11.93 -0.06 3.45
CA LEU A 76 12.00 1.36 3.72
C LEU A 76 12.99 2.06 2.80
N MET A 77 14.13 1.44 2.52
CA MET A 77 15.14 2.00 1.61
C MET A 77 14.59 2.12 0.18
N LYS A 78 13.92 1.08 -0.32
CA LYS A 78 13.33 1.13 -1.66
C LYS A 78 12.26 2.21 -1.78
N LEU A 79 11.42 2.36 -0.76
CA LEU A 79 10.36 3.37 -0.75
C LEU A 79 10.95 4.77 -0.59
N ASN A 80 12.01 4.93 0.19
CA ASN A 80 12.72 6.20 0.29
C ASN A 80 13.36 6.59 -1.05
N MET A 81 13.89 5.63 -1.80
CA MET A 81 14.43 5.89 -3.14
C MET A 81 13.32 6.29 -4.12
N LEU A 82 12.18 5.60 -4.08
CA LEU A 82 11.00 5.98 -4.86
C LEU A 82 10.57 7.39 -4.51
N TRP A 83 10.50 7.72 -3.23
CA TRP A 83 10.14 9.05 -2.75
C TRP A 83 11.12 10.11 -3.21
N PHE A 84 12.42 9.82 -3.15
CA PHE A 84 13.46 10.73 -3.62
C PHE A 84 13.30 11.00 -5.13
N ASN A 85 13.03 9.98 -5.92
CA ASN A 85 12.78 10.13 -7.35
C ASN A 85 11.51 10.95 -7.63
N ILE A 86 10.48 10.78 -6.80
CA ILE A 86 9.25 11.56 -6.85
C ILE A 86 9.56 13.04 -6.64
N LYS A 87 10.30 13.39 -5.58
CA LYS A 87 10.67 14.79 -5.28
C LYS A 87 11.39 15.47 -6.45
N ARG A 88 12.25 14.75 -7.15
CA ARG A 88 12.97 15.29 -8.28
C ARG A 88 12.07 15.70 -9.45
N LYS A 89 10.95 15.01 -9.60
CA LYS A 89 10.01 15.25 -10.69
C LYS A 89 9.01 16.38 -10.38
N PHE A 90 8.90 16.76 -9.11
CA PHE A 90 7.89 17.71 -8.65
C PHE A 90 8.13 19.16 -9.02
N TYR A 91 9.26 19.48 -9.58
CA TYR A 91 9.52 20.86 -10.00
C TYR A 91 8.59 21.33 -11.11
N LYS A 92 7.82 20.45 -11.72
CA LYS A 92 6.87 20.78 -12.78
C LYS A 92 5.40 20.59 -12.44
N SER A 93 5.07 20.22 -11.22
CA SER A 93 3.72 20.07 -10.62
C SER A 93 2.59 19.78 -11.62
N ASP A 94 2.80 18.82 -12.52
CA ASP A 94 1.78 18.36 -13.45
C ASP A 94 0.96 17.24 -12.79
N SER A 95 -0.37 17.33 -12.86
CA SER A 95 -1.27 16.30 -12.34
C SER A 95 -0.96 14.93 -12.92
N GLN A 96 -0.54 14.86 -14.18
CA GLN A 96 -0.18 13.61 -14.83
C GLN A 96 1.04 12.95 -14.18
N ILE A 97 2.04 13.76 -13.79
CA ILE A 97 3.24 13.25 -13.09
C ILE A 97 2.85 12.67 -11.74
N ILE A 98 2.01 13.38 -11.00
CA ILE A 98 1.54 12.92 -9.69
C ILE A 98 0.77 11.61 -9.81
N ILE A 99 -0.12 11.51 -10.77
CA ILE A 99 -0.91 10.29 -11.03
C ILE A 99 0.02 9.14 -11.40
N ASN A 100 1.02 9.38 -12.23
CA ASN A 100 1.99 8.34 -12.61
C ASN A 100 2.77 7.83 -11.38
N GLU A 101 3.13 8.72 -10.47
CA GLU A 101 3.81 8.32 -9.24
C GLU A 101 2.87 7.54 -8.30
N CYS A 102 1.61 7.94 -8.23
CA CYS A 102 0.59 7.17 -7.50
C CYS A 102 0.44 5.76 -8.09
N LEU A 103 0.45 5.65 -9.42
CA LEU A 103 0.38 4.35 -10.09
C LEU A 103 1.57 3.46 -9.74
N LYS A 104 2.77 4.02 -9.68
CA LYS A 104 3.96 3.28 -9.27
C LYS A 104 3.85 2.77 -7.84
N LEU A 105 3.37 3.61 -6.93
CA LEU A 105 3.15 3.21 -5.54
C LEU A 105 2.12 2.07 -5.44
N ASN A 106 1.03 2.21 -6.18
CA ASN A 106 -0.02 1.18 -6.22
C ASN A 106 0.52 -0.14 -6.77
N SER A 107 1.30 -0.09 -7.85
CA SER A 107 1.90 -1.28 -8.46
C SER A 107 2.89 -1.95 -7.52
N TYR A 108 3.69 -1.16 -6.81
CA TYR A 108 4.63 -1.68 -5.83
C TYR A 108 3.89 -2.40 -4.71
N PHE A 109 2.85 -1.78 -4.16
CA PHE A 109 2.05 -2.38 -3.09
C PHE A 109 1.39 -3.68 -3.57
N LEU A 110 0.81 -3.66 -4.75
CA LEU A 110 0.17 -4.85 -5.34
C LEU A 110 1.17 -6.00 -5.51
N ASN A 111 2.39 -5.70 -5.96
CA ASN A 111 3.43 -6.72 -6.11
C ASN A 111 3.81 -7.32 -4.76
N GLU A 112 3.93 -6.51 -3.72
CA GLU A 112 4.24 -6.99 -2.38
C GLU A 112 3.12 -7.87 -1.82
N VAL A 113 1.87 -7.48 -2.03
CA VAL A 113 0.71 -8.29 -1.63
C VAL A 113 0.71 -9.63 -2.35
N ASN A 114 0.94 -9.64 -3.66
CA ASN A 114 0.97 -10.87 -4.45
C ASN A 114 2.09 -11.81 -4.01
N LYS A 115 3.25 -11.28 -3.67
CA LYS A 115 4.36 -12.08 -3.14
C LYS A 115 3.96 -12.79 -1.85
N GLU A 116 3.31 -12.07 -0.93
CA GLU A 116 2.88 -12.67 0.33
C GLU A 116 1.80 -13.72 0.14
N ILE A 117 0.87 -13.49 -0.76
CA ILE A 117 -0.18 -14.49 -1.06
C ILE A 117 0.44 -15.76 -1.67
N LYS A 118 1.41 -15.62 -2.58
CA LYS A 118 2.03 -16.75 -3.27
C LYS A 118 3.01 -17.53 -2.39
N SER A 119 3.71 -16.85 -1.49
CA SER A 119 4.80 -17.47 -0.72
C SER A 119 4.31 -18.17 0.53
N GLY A 120 3.08 -17.94 0.98
CA GLY A 120 2.70 -18.26 2.33
C GLY A 120 1.55 -19.23 2.50
N ILE A 121 1.68 -20.01 3.56
CA ILE A 121 0.55 -20.69 4.16
C ILE A 121 -0.08 -19.66 5.09
N LEU A 122 -1.19 -19.07 4.65
CA LEU A 122 -1.87 -18.01 5.38
C LEU A 122 -3.03 -18.59 6.18
N SER A 123 -3.27 -18.05 7.39
CA SER A 123 -4.51 -18.32 8.10
C SER A 123 -5.68 -17.77 7.29
N LYS A 124 -6.89 -18.29 7.54
CA LYS A 124 -8.08 -17.80 6.82
C LYS A 124 -8.30 -16.30 6.99
N PRO A 125 -8.21 -15.71 8.19
CA PRO A 125 -8.36 -14.26 8.33
C PRO A 125 -7.29 -13.48 7.58
N ALA A 126 -6.03 -13.93 7.61
CA ALA A 126 -4.94 -13.27 6.88
C ALA A 126 -5.17 -13.34 5.38
N TYR A 127 -5.53 -14.50 4.85
CA TYR A 127 -5.82 -14.66 3.42
C TYR A 127 -6.96 -13.75 2.97
N THR A 128 -8.04 -13.71 3.75
CA THR A 128 -9.19 -12.87 3.43
C THR A 128 -8.79 -11.39 3.39
N LEU A 129 -8.01 -10.95 4.38
CA LEU A 129 -7.54 -9.56 4.43
C LEU A 129 -6.68 -9.22 3.23
N LEU A 130 -5.71 -10.09 2.91
CA LEU A 130 -4.79 -9.84 1.78
C LEU A 130 -5.50 -9.90 0.44
N ASN A 131 -6.48 -10.78 0.29
CA ASN A 131 -7.26 -10.86 -0.94
C ASN A 131 -8.15 -9.63 -1.13
N THR A 132 -8.72 -9.12 -0.05
CA THR A 132 -9.48 -7.86 -0.08
C THR A 132 -8.59 -6.69 -0.49
N LEU A 133 -7.41 -6.61 0.10
CA LEU A 133 -6.41 -5.59 -0.26
C LEU A 133 -6.02 -5.69 -1.72
N LYS A 134 -5.73 -6.90 -2.20
CA LYS A 134 -5.39 -7.14 -3.61
C LYS A 134 -6.47 -6.64 -4.55
N ASN A 135 -7.73 -6.96 -4.25
CA ASN A 135 -8.85 -6.54 -5.10
C ASN A 135 -8.98 -5.02 -5.16
N GLU A 136 -8.80 -4.33 -4.04
CA GLU A 136 -8.84 -2.87 -4.01
C GLU A 136 -7.70 -2.25 -4.81
N LEU A 137 -6.50 -2.84 -4.74
CA LEU A 137 -5.36 -2.35 -5.51
C LEU A 137 -5.56 -2.58 -7.01
N LEU A 138 -6.23 -3.65 -7.40
CA LEU A 138 -6.60 -3.90 -8.80
C LEU A 138 -7.63 -2.89 -9.29
N ILE A 139 -8.63 -2.56 -8.48
CA ILE A 139 -9.63 -1.53 -8.79
C ILE A 139 -8.92 -0.19 -8.98
N THR A 140 -7.99 0.16 -8.09
CA THR A 140 -7.20 1.37 -8.18
C THR A 140 -6.43 1.44 -9.50
N LYS A 141 -5.84 0.33 -9.93
CA LYS A 141 -5.14 0.25 -11.21
C LYS A 141 -6.06 0.59 -12.38
N GLN A 142 -7.29 0.09 -12.37
CA GLN A 142 -8.28 0.40 -13.40
C GLN A 142 -8.68 1.88 -13.39
N GLU A 143 -8.85 2.46 -12.20
CA GLU A 143 -9.16 3.88 -12.06
C GLU A 143 -8.09 4.77 -12.70
N PHE A 144 -6.82 4.38 -12.61
CA PHE A 144 -5.72 5.11 -13.22
C PHE A 144 -5.85 5.18 -14.73
N TYR A 145 -6.25 4.10 -15.38
CA TYR A 145 -6.45 4.11 -16.83
C TYR A 145 -7.52 5.09 -17.24
N ILE A 146 -8.64 5.13 -16.50
CA ILE A 146 -9.73 6.05 -16.75
C ILE A 146 -9.28 7.49 -16.53
N SER A 147 -8.54 7.74 -15.45
CA SER A 147 -8.02 9.08 -15.14
C SER A 147 -7.05 9.57 -16.21
N LYS A 148 -6.18 8.70 -16.71
CA LYS A 148 -5.26 9.03 -17.80
C LYS A 148 -5.99 9.47 -19.06
N LEU A 149 -7.08 8.80 -19.40
CA LEU A 149 -7.89 9.14 -20.56
C LEU A 149 -8.58 10.50 -20.39
N LYS A 150 -8.97 10.86 -19.18
CA LYS A 150 -9.64 12.13 -18.89
C LYS A 150 -8.69 13.31 -18.82
N LEU A 151 -7.42 13.08 -18.46
CA LEU A 151 -6.41 14.13 -18.32
C LEU A 151 -5.60 14.35 -19.60
N SER A 152 -5.72 13.45 -20.54
CA SER A 152 -5.12 13.64 -21.88
C SER A 152 -6.11 14.38 -22.79
#